data_6532faf7cf9720cbfa04e002d1f726b9
#
_entry.id   6532faf7cf9720cbfa04e002d1f726b9
#
_cell.length_a   1.000
_cell.length_b   1.000
_cell.length_c   1.000
_cell.angle_alpha   90.00
_cell.angle_beta   90.00
_cell.angle_gamma   90.00
#
_symmetry.space_group_name_H-M   'P 1'
#
loop_
_entity.id
_entity.type
_entity.pdbx_description
1 polymer ?
#
loop_
_entity_poly.entity_id
_entity_poly.type
_entity_poly.pdbx_seq_one_letter_code
_entity_poly.pdbx_strand_id
1 'polypeptide(L)'
;MTLHLIKLCVGCDTVDELLEWRAEKAAPGEPWILRTRQTPKRGAELVDGGSLFRVYRGQILSRQRILAVRTVGDGVAARCEISLDETVVRTLPTPRRAFQGWRYLPAADAPPDLSEGGFAEGAPEHLVRQLRELGAW
;
A
#
# COMPACT_ATOMS: atom_id res chain seq x y z
N MET A 1 -9.57 16.52 -4.74
CA MET A 1 -10.09 15.14 -4.70
C MET A 1 -8.96 14.19 -4.33
N THR A 2 -9.27 13.22 -3.50
CA THR A 2 -8.27 12.23 -3.11
C THR A 2 -8.08 11.19 -4.22
N LEU A 3 -6.84 10.94 -4.57
CA LEU A 3 -6.46 9.90 -5.50
C LEU A 3 -5.41 9.03 -4.83
N HIS A 4 -5.47 7.74 -5.09
CA HIS A 4 -4.53 6.76 -4.52
C HIS A 4 -3.71 6.09 -5.61
N LEU A 5 -2.68 5.36 -5.19
CA LEU A 5 -1.94 4.44 -6.04
C LEU A 5 -2.19 3.01 -5.57
N ILE A 6 -2.05 2.06 -6.48
CA ILE A 6 -2.09 0.64 -6.17
C ILE A 6 -0.92 -0.05 -6.84
N LYS A 7 -0.27 -0.97 -6.14
CA LYS A 7 0.90 -1.70 -6.63
C LYS A 7 0.97 -3.08 -5.98
N LEU A 8 1.51 -4.05 -6.71
CA LEU A 8 1.77 -5.37 -6.13
C LEU A 8 2.86 -5.29 -5.07
N CYS A 9 2.69 -6.03 -3.99
CA CYS A 9 3.75 -6.21 -3.00
C CYS A 9 4.65 -7.34 -3.48
N VAL A 10 5.81 -6.99 -4.01
CA VAL A 10 6.76 -7.98 -4.53
C VAL A 10 7.58 -8.54 -3.37
N GLY A 11 7.62 -9.86 -3.26
CA GLY A 11 8.40 -10.55 -2.25
C GLY A 11 7.71 -10.73 -0.90
N CYS A 12 6.50 -10.24 -0.74
CA CYS A 12 5.73 -10.42 0.49
C CYS A 12 4.34 -10.96 0.16
N ASP A 13 3.93 -12.01 0.84
CA ASP A 13 2.60 -12.61 0.68
C ASP A 13 1.60 -12.13 1.71
N THR A 14 2.08 -11.53 2.80
CA THR A 14 1.25 -11.02 3.90
C THR A 14 1.74 -9.66 4.37
N VAL A 15 0.86 -8.94 5.05
CA VAL A 15 1.22 -7.66 5.67
C VAL A 15 2.29 -7.88 6.75
N ASP A 16 2.20 -8.97 7.51
CA ASP A 16 3.19 -9.29 8.53
C ASP A 16 4.58 -9.47 7.94
N GLU A 17 4.69 -10.14 6.79
CA GLU A 17 5.97 -10.28 6.09
C GLU A 17 6.55 -8.94 5.66
N LEU A 18 5.71 -8.03 5.19
CA LEU A 18 6.15 -6.68 4.84
C LEU A 18 6.72 -5.94 6.05
N LEU A 19 6.02 -6.03 7.19
CA LEU A 19 6.44 -5.38 8.42
C LEU A 19 7.73 -5.97 8.95
N GLU A 20 7.89 -7.29 8.89
CA GLU A 20 9.11 -7.98 9.29
C GLU A 20 10.29 -7.57 8.41
N TRP A 21 10.08 -7.54 7.09
CA TRP A 21 11.09 -7.11 6.15
C TRP A 21 11.55 -5.68 6.46
N ARG A 22 10.60 -4.78 6.71
CA ARG A 22 10.92 -3.38 7.04
C ARG A 22 11.73 -3.30 8.33
N ALA A 23 11.32 -4.04 9.36
CA ALA A 23 12.01 -4.04 10.65
C ALA A 23 13.44 -4.55 10.53
N GLU A 24 13.68 -5.54 9.68
CA GLU A 24 15.02 -6.11 9.48
C GLU A 24 15.94 -5.23 8.62
N LYS A 25 15.39 -4.58 7.59
CA LYS A 25 16.21 -3.90 6.58
C LYS A 25 16.39 -2.41 6.82
N ALA A 26 15.49 -1.77 7.53
CA ALA A 26 15.56 -0.33 7.74
C ALA A 26 16.39 0.03 8.96
N ALA A 27 17.22 1.07 8.83
CA ALA A 27 17.90 1.65 9.97
C ALA A 27 16.90 2.48 10.80
N PRO A 28 17.15 2.66 12.11
CA PRO A 28 16.27 3.50 12.92
C PRO A 28 16.12 4.89 12.32
N GLY A 29 14.89 5.35 12.15
CA GLY A 29 14.59 6.66 11.58
C GLY A 29 14.73 6.77 10.07
N GLU A 30 15.04 5.67 9.39
CA GLU A 30 15.16 5.68 7.93
C GLU A 30 13.81 5.90 7.27
N PRO A 31 13.69 6.89 6.35
CA PRO A 31 12.42 7.11 5.64
C PRO A 31 12.03 5.88 4.81
N TRP A 32 10.75 5.62 4.74
CA TRP A 32 10.23 4.54 3.88
C TRP A 32 10.01 5.09 2.48
N ILE A 33 10.87 4.72 1.56
CA ILE A 33 10.83 5.22 0.19
C ILE A 33 10.61 4.06 -0.78
N LEU A 34 9.55 4.17 -1.56
CA LEU A 34 9.29 3.26 -2.66
C LEU A 34 9.87 3.87 -3.93
N ARG A 35 10.69 3.12 -4.65
CA ARG A 35 11.26 3.56 -5.91
C ARG A 35 10.56 2.89 -7.06
N THR A 36 10.11 3.70 -8.04
CA THR A 36 9.45 3.20 -9.24
C THR A 36 10.08 3.80 -10.47
N ARG A 37 9.82 3.19 -11.63
CA ARG A 37 10.37 3.67 -12.88
C ARG A 37 9.73 4.98 -13.33
N GLN A 38 8.40 5.07 -13.24
CA GLN A 38 7.65 6.21 -13.73
C GLN A 38 7.12 7.05 -12.58
N THR A 39 7.21 8.39 -12.75
CA THR A 39 6.64 9.33 -11.79
C THR A 39 5.18 9.58 -12.17
N PRO A 40 4.24 9.40 -11.22
CA PRO A 40 2.84 9.76 -11.47
C PRO A 40 2.71 11.26 -11.78
N LYS A 41 1.98 11.58 -12.83
CA LYS A 41 1.74 12.98 -13.22
C LYS A 41 0.80 13.70 -12.24
N ARG A 42 -0.05 12.94 -11.57
CA ARG A 42 -1.02 13.48 -10.60
C ARG A 42 -0.51 13.43 -9.16
N GLY A 43 0.78 13.69 -8.98
CA GLY A 43 1.43 13.63 -7.67
C GLY A 43 0.79 14.56 -6.63
N ALA A 44 0.37 15.75 -7.04
CA ALA A 44 -0.28 16.69 -6.12
C ALA A 44 -1.57 16.13 -5.51
N GLU A 45 -2.33 15.37 -6.29
CA GLU A 45 -3.55 14.75 -5.79
C GLU A 45 -3.24 13.55 -4.87
N LEU A 46 -2.13 12.86 -5.14
CA LEU A 46 -1.70 11.72 -4.33
C LEU A 46 -1.26 12.15 -2.93
N VAL A 47 -0.55 13.28 -2.82
CA VAL A 47 -0.10 13.76 -1.51
C VAL A 47 -1.20 14.48 -0.73
N ASP A 48 -2.31 14.75 -1.36
CA ASP A 48 -3.47 15.35 -0.72
C ASP A 48 -4.39 14.26 -0.13
N GLY A 49 -3.87 13.54 0.85
CA GLY A 49 -4.62 12.50 1.54
C GLY A 49 -4.58 11.12 0.87
N GLY A 50 -3.83 10.96 -0.21
CA GLY A 50 -3.74 9.69 -0.92
C GLY A 50 -2.86 8.67 -0.23
N SER A 51 -3.08 7.40 -0.55
CA SER A 51 -2.31 6.28 -0.01
C SER A 51 -1.86 5.34 -1.13
N LEU A 52 -0.80 4.58 -0.84
CA LEU A 52 -0.39 3.46 -1.67
C LEU A 52 -1.05 2.20 -1.13
N PHE A 53 -1.93 1.61 -1.92
CA PHE A 53 -2.55 0.33 -1.62
C PHE A 53 -1.70 -0.79 -2.20
N ARG A 54 -1.48 -1.85 -1.44
CA ARG A 54 -0.68 -2.99 -1.89
C ARG A 54 -1.53 -4.22 -2.07
N VAL A 55 -1.23 -4.94 -3.16
CA VAL A 55 -1.88 -6.22 -3.48
C VAL A 55 -0.94 -7.35 -3.06
N TYR A 56 -1.46 -8.26 -2.25
CA TYR A 56 -0.76 -9.44 -1.76
C TYR A 56 -1.54 -10.67 -2.24
N ARG A 57 -0.91 -11.47 -3.09
CA ARG A 57 -1.51 -12.71 -3.60
C ARG A 57 -2.96 -12.52 -4.08
N GLY A 58 -3.18 -11.49 -4.91
CA GLY A 58 -4.49 -11.26 -5.51
C GLY A 58 -5.49 -10.50 -4.65
N GLN A 59 -5.07 -9.96 -3.50
CA GLN A 59 -5.94 -9.19 -2.64
C GLN A 59 -5.26 -7.92 -2.12
N ILE A 60 -6.01 -6.82 -2.10
CA ILE A 60 -5.56 -5.60 -1.43
C ILE A 60 -5.70 -5.84 0.07
N LEU A 61 -4.59 -5.72 0.81
CA LEU A 61 -4.59 -5.97 2.25
C LEU A 61 -4.08 -4.80 3.08
N SER A 62 -3.44 -3.80 2.47
CA SER A 62 -2.87 -2.70 3.23
C SER A 62 -2.76 -1.43 2.42
N ARG A 63 -2.64 -0.32 3.14
CA ARG A 63 -2.30 0.97 2.56
C ARG A 63 -1.31 1.72 3.43
N GLN A 64 -0.54 2.59 2.82
CA GLN A 64 0.34 3.54 3.51
C GLN A 64 0.11 4.92 2.91
N ARG A 65 0.02 5.93 3.76
CA ARG A 65 -0.16 7.30 3.30
C ARG A 65 1.04 7.76 2.48
N ILE A 66 0.79 8.42 1.37
CA ILE A 66 1.81 9.00 0.52
C ILE A 66 2.15 10.40 1.05
N LEU A 67 3.42 10.61 1.42
CA LEU A 67 3.87 11.87 1.97
C LEU A 67 4.46 12.80 0.93
N ALA A 68 5.15 12.23 -0.07
CA ALA A 68 5.77 13.01 -1.14
C ALA A 68 5.99 12.13 -2.37
N VAL A 69 5.99 12.77 -3.53
CA VAL A 69 6.30 12.12 -4.81
C VAL A 69 7.30 13.01 -5.52
N ARG A 70 8.45 12.46 -5.92
CA ARG A 70 9.44 13.26 -6.62
C ARG A 70 10.18 12.42 -7.66
N THR A 71 10.70 13.10 -8.68
CA THR A 71 11.55 12.50 -9.69
C THR A 71 13.00 12.73 -9.32
N VAL A 72 13.82 11.69 -9.43
CA VAL A 72 15.26 11.75 -9.15
C VAL A 72 16.00 11.32 -10.40
N GLY A 73 17.06 12.07 -10.74
CA GLY A 73 17.86 11.81 -11.95
C GLY A 73 17.27 12.46 -13.20
N ASP A 74 17.95 12.25 -14.32
CA ASP A 74 17.62 12.89 -15.60
C ASP A 74 17.50 11.88 -16.72
N GLY A 75 16.67 12.21 -17.71
CA GLY A 75 16.54 11.43 -18.93
C GLY A 75 16.17 9.97 -18.67
N VAL A 76 16.89 9.05 -19.29
CA VAL A 76 16.60 7.61 -19.16
C VAL A 76 16.92 7.08 -17.76
N ALA A 77 17.75 7.80 -16.99
CA ALA A 77 18.08 7.44 -15.61
C ALA A 77 17.07 7.97 -14.60
N ALA A 78 16.10 8.77 -15.03
CA ALA A 78 15.10 9.31 -14.12
C ALA A 78 14.28 8.21 -13.47
N ARG A 79 14.05 8.34 -12.17
CA ARG A 79 13.24 7.41 -11.37
C ARG A 79 12.34 8.22 -10.45
N CYS A 80 11.28 7.59 -9.99
CA CYS A 80 10.39 8.20 -9.01
C CYS A 80 10.68 7.67 -7.61
N GLU A 81 10.71 8.59 -6.64
CA GLU A 81 10.74 8.22 -5.23
C GLU A 81 9.44 8.67 -4.57
N ILE A 82 8.76 7.71 -3.97
CA ILE A 82 7.52 7.95 -3.25
C ILE A 82 7.80 7.75 -1.77
N SER A 83 7.69 8.82 -0.99
CA SER A 83 7.88 8.76 0.46
C SER A 83 6.58 8.32 1.12
N LEU A 84 6.65 7.30 1.96
CA LEU A 84 5.51 6.69 2.61
C LEU A 84 5.57 6.89 4.11
N ASP A 85 4.39 7.00 4.73
CA ASP A 85 4.28 7.00 6.18
C ASP A 85 4.75 5.63 6.72
N GLU A 86 5.37 5.63 7.89
CA GLU A 86 5.81 4.38 8.53
C GLU A 86 4.65 3.46 8.91
N THR A 87 3.48 4.02 9.17
CA THR A 87 2.32 3.25 9.55
C THR A 87 1.70 2.54 8.37
N VAL A 88 1.62 1.22 8.46
CA VAL A 88 0.90 0.39 7.49
C VAL A 88 -0.48 0.12 8.06
N VAL A 89 -1.51 0.57 7.35
CA VAL A 89 -2.90 0.39 7.77
C VAL A 89 -3.48 -0.82 7.04
N ARG A 90 -4.06 -1.76 7.78
CA ARG A 90 -4.70 -2.92 7.18
C ARG A 90 -6.05 -2.53 6.63
N THR A 91 -6.38 -3.05 5.45
CA THR A 91 -7.65 -2.77 4.78
C THR A 91 -8.53 -4.01 4.76
N LEU A 92 -9.81 -3.79 4.50
CA LEU A 92 -10.72 -4.90 4.22
C LEU A 92 -10.18 -5.65 3.00
N PRO A 93 -9.94 -6.98 3.09
CA PRO A 93 -9.41 -7.74 1.96
C PRO A 93 -10.31 -7.60 0.74
N THR A 94 -9.71 -7.20 -0.37
CA THR A 94 -10.45 -6.91 -1.59
C THR A 94 -9.72 -7.55 -2.78
N PRO A 95 -10.36 -8.43 -3.54
CA PRO A 95 -9.72 -9.08 -4.68
C PRO A 95 -9.24 -8.06 -5.70
N ARG A 96 -8.06 -8.30 -6.24
CA ARG A 96 -7.48 -7.47 -7.30
C ARG A 96 -6.58 -8.34 -8.16
N ARG A 97 -6.78 -8.27 -9.48
CA ARG A 97 -5.94 -9.01 -10.43
C ARG A 97 -4.53 -8.43 -10.43
N ALA A 98 -3.54 -9.31 -10.60
CA ALA A 98 -2.14 -8.90 -10.68
C ALA A 98 -1.88 -8.05 -11.91
N PHE A 99 -0.93 -7.10 -11.79
CA PHE A 99 -0.51 -6.20 -12.86
C PHE A 99 0.93 -5.75 -12.59
N GLN A 100 1.57 -5.16 -13.59
CA GLN A 100 2.93 -4.64 -13.45
C GLN A 100 2.92 -3.15 -13.15
N GLY A 101 3.92 -2.68 -12.38
CA GLY A 101 4.07 -1.29 -12.03
C GLY A 101 2.98 -0.82 -11.06
N TRP A 102 2.72 0.47 -11.10
CA TRP A 102 1.66 1.05 -10.30
C TRP A 102 0.49 1.48 -11.19
N ARG A 103 -0.67 1.64 -10.56
CA ARG A 103 -1.86 2.20 -11.22
C ARG A 103 -2.47 3.25 -10.31
N TYR A 104 -3.21 4.19 -10.89
CA TYR A 104 -4.06 5.06 -10.09
C TYR A 104 -5.23 4.27 -9.55
N LEU A 105 -5.61 4.54 -8.31
CA LEU A 105 -6.77 3.94 -7.67
C LEU A 105 -7.71 5.07 -7.24
N PRO A 106 -8.87 5.23 -7.89
CA PRO A 106 -9.84 6.24 -7.47
C PRO A 106 -10.32 6.01 -6.05
N ALA A 107 -10.63 7.07 -5.33
CA ALA A 107 -11.11 6.97 -3.96
C ALA A 107 -12.35 6.07 -3.84
N ALA A 108 -13.22 6.10 -4.84
CA ALA A 108 -14.43 5.27 -4.85
C ALA A 108 -14.12 3.77 -4.90
N ASP A 109 -12.96 3.39 -5.42
CA ASP A 109 -12.55 1.99 -5.56
C ASP A 109 -11.66 1.52 -4.41
N ALA A 110 -11.25 2.42 -3.53
CA ALA A 110 -10.37 2.09 -2.42
C ALA A 110 -11.15 1.36 -1.31
N PRO A 111 -10.66 0.19 -0.86
CA PRO A 111 -11.31 -0.50 0.24
C PRO A 111 -11.17 0.27 1.55
N PRO A 112 -12.14 0.16 2.46
CA PRO A 112 -12.05 0.80 3.76
C PRO A 112 -10.98 0.15 4.62
N ASP A 113 -10.52 0.90 5.62
CA ASP A 113 -9.61 0.36 6.61
C ASP A 113 -10.32 -0.70 7.43
N LEU A 114 -9.58 -1.71 7.85
CA LEU A 114 -10.16 -2.83 8.57
C LEU A 114 -10.82 -2.39 9.88
N SER A 115 -10.17 -1.48 10.61
CA SER A 115 -10.73 -0.92 11.84
C SER A 115 -11.98 -0.08 11.59
N GLU A 116 -11.99 0.72 10.52
CA GLU A 116 -13.14 1.54 10.15
C GLU A 116 -14.28 0.70 9.60
N GLY A 117 -13.96 -0.44 8.99
CA GLY A 117 -14.96 -1.39 8.52
C GLY A 117 -15.59 -2.21 9.63
N GLY A 118 -15.20 -1.99 10.88
CA GLY A 118 -15.76 -2.69 12.03
C GLY A 118 -15.20 -4.07 12.27
N PHE A 119 -14.24 -4.51 11.48
CA PHE A 119 -13.67 -5.85 11.62
C PHE A 119 -12.72 -6.01 12.79
N ALA A 120 -12.02 -4.93 13.17
CA ALA A 120 -11.10 -4.97 14.30
C ALA A 120 -11.82 -4.85 15.64
N GLU A 121 -12.95 -4.15 15.65
CA GLU A 121 -13.75 -3.94 16.86
C GLU A 121 -15.11 -4.60 16.69
N GLY A 122 -15.43 -5.54 17.55
CA GLY A 122 -16.69 -6.21 17.50
C GLY A 122 -16.84 -7.28 16.44
N ALA A 123 -15.84 -7.49 15.59
CA ALA A 123 -15.87 -8.59 14.65
C ALA A 123 -15.68 -9.91 15.39
N PRO A 124 -16.51 -10.92 15.13
CA PRO A 124 -16.30 -12.23 15.74
C PRO A 124 -14.93 -12.79 15.36
N GLU A 125 -14.27 -13.41 16.34
CA GLU A 125 -12.95 -14.01 16.12
C GLU A 125 -12.92 -14.97 14.93
N HIS A 126 -14.00 -15.72 14.73
CA HIS A 126 -14.07 -16.66 13.63
C HIS A 126 -14.02 -15.98 12.26
N LEU A 127 -14.50 -14.75 12.16
CA LEU A 127 -14.44 -13.99 10.91
C LEU A 127 -13.01 -13.59 10.58
N VAL A 128 -12.29 -13.12 11.59
CA VAL A 128 -10.87 -12.78 11.43
C VAL A 128 -10.07 -14.04 11.07
N ARG A 129 -10.39 -15.16 11.69
CA ARG A 129 -9.74 -16.44 11.42
C ARG A 129 -10.01 -16.90 9.97
N GLN A 130 -11.24 -16.76 9.50
CA GLN A 130 -11.57 -17.08 8.12
C GLN A 130 -10.78 -16.25 7.12
N LEU A 131 -10.59 -14.97 7.39
CA LEU A 131 -9.80 -14.11 6.54
C LEU A 131 -8.35 -14.58 6.47
N ARG A 132 -7.79 -15.05 7.59
CA ARG A 132 -6.45 -15.60 7.64
C ARG A 132 -6.34 -16.90 6.85
N GLU A 133 -7.32 -17.79 7.00
CA GLU A 133 -7.34 -19.06 6.29
C GLU A 133 -7.42 -18.88 4.78
N LEU A 134 -8.08 -17.80 4.33
CA LEU A 134 -8.15 -17.45 2.92
C LEU A 134 -6.89 -16.76 2.40
N GLY A 135 -5.88 -16.58 3.26
CA GLY A 135 -4.65 -15.89 2.88
C GLY A 135 -4.81 -14.37 2.75
N ALA A 136 -5.85 -13.81 3.35
CA ALA A 136 -6.15 -12.40 3.28
C ALA A 136 -5.35 -11.55 4.28
N TRP A 137 -4.63 -12.21 5.14
CA TRP A 137 -3.78 -11.57 6.15
C TRP A 137 -2.32 -11.93 5.93
#